data_db50e3454cfc92135fcc763502439ede
#
_entry.id   db50e3454cfc92135fcc763502439ede
#
_cell.length_a   1.000
_cell.length_b   1.000
_cell.length_c   1.000
_cell.angle_alpha   90.00
_cell.angle_beta   90.00
_cell.angle_gamma   90.00
#
_symmetry.space_group_name_H-M   'P 1'
#
loop_
_entity.id
_entity.type
_entity.pdbx_description
1 polymer ?
#
loop_
_entity_poly.entity_id
_entity_poly.type
_entity_poly.pdbx_seq_one_letter_code
_entity_poly.pdbx_strand_id
1 'polypeptide(L)'
;MPAYRSRTSTHGRNMAGARGLWRATGMKDGDFGKPIIAIVNSFTQFVPGHVHLKDLGQLVAREVEAAGGVAKEFNTIAVDDGIAMGHDGMLYSLPSRELIADSVEYMVNAHCADAMVCISNCDKITPGMLMAAMRLNIPAVFVSGGPMEAGKVVLKGKEVALDLVDAMVAAADDSISDEDVAKIEQNACPTCGSCSGMFTANSMNCLTEALGLSLPGNGSTLATHADRKRLFVEAGHLIVDVCKRYYEQEDASVLPRNVASKQAFENAMALDIAMGGSTNTVLHILAAAQEGGVDFTMEDIDRLSRRVPVLCKVAPAKQDVHMEDVHRAGGIMAILGQLDAAGLLNREVPTVHARSIGAAIDQWDISRTNQESVRNFFMAAPGGVPTQTAFSQSRRWDALDLDREKGVIRSAKTPFSKDGGLAVLSGNLAPDGCIVKTAGVDDSILIFSGPARVFESQNAAVEAILSNRIKAGDVVVIRYEGPKGGPGMQEMLYPTSYLKSKGLGKACALITDGRFSGGTSGLSIGHVSPEAAAGGMIGLVEEGDRIEIDIPARTIALAVSDGELARRRADRDARGWKPEKPRSRKVSQALKAYALFATSAATGAVRRLPEE
;
A
#
# COMPACT_ATOMS: atom_id res chain seq x y z
N MET A 1 19.47 16.89 26.58
CA MET A 1 18.33 17.30 25.69
C MET A 1 18.90 17.57 24.32
N PRO A 2 18.46 16.85 23.28
CA PRO A 2 18.83 17.20 21.92
C PRO A 2 18.30 18.61 21.58
N ALA A 3 19.11 19.39 20.87
CA ALA A 3 18.66 20.72 20.43
C ALA A 3 17.74 20.58 19.22
N TYR A 4 16.74 21.44 19.09
CA TYR A 4 15.97 21.55 17.85
C TYR A 4 16.89 21.71 16.64
N ARG A 5 16.68 20.96 15.58
CA ARG A 5 17.45 21.00 14.33
C ARG A 5 17.37 22.38 13.68
N SER A 6 16.19 22.99 13.77
CA SER A 6 15.90 24.33 13.24
C SER A 6 16.80 25.44 13.80
N ARG A 7 17.42 25.23 14.97
CA ARG A 7 18.39 26.15 15.53
C ARG A 7 19.57 26.43 14.59
N THR A 8 19.92 25.48 13.72
CA THR A 8 20.95 25.63 12.70
C THR A 8 20.73 26.87 11.82
N SER A 9 19.47 27.16 11.45
CA SER A 9 19.12 28.29 10.58
C SER A 9 18.44 29.45 11.31
N THR A 10 18.00 29.24 12.57
CA THR A 10 17.26 30.26 13.34
C THR A 10 18.07 30.94 14.41
N HIS A 11 19.24 30.42 14.81
CA HIS A 11 20.05 30.97 15.92
C HIS A 11 21.44 31.41 15.47
N GLY A 12 22.03 32.30 16.27
CA GLY A 12 23.38 32.78 16.06
C GLY A 12 23.47 33.96 15.08
N ARG A 13 24.48 34.84 15.29
CA ARG A 13 24.66 36.05 14.49
C ARG A 13 24.87 35.75 13.00
N ASN A 14 25.60 34.69 12.70
CA ASN A 14 25.91 34.27 11.32
C ASN A 14 24.68 33.84 10.52
N MET A 15 23.58 33.49 11.20
CA MET A 15 22.33 33.09 10.57
C MET A 15 21.35 34.25 10.33
N ALA A 16 21.84 35.50 10.40
CA ALA A 16 20.98 36.67 10.15
C ALA A 16 20.35 36.65 8.76
N GLY A 17 21.07 36.21 7.72
CA GLY A 17 20.55 36.03 6.37
C GLY A 17 19.43 34.99 6.30
N ALA A 18 19.64 33.80 6.90
CA ALA A 18 18.63 32.75 6.97
C ALA A 18 17.37 33.23 7.71
N ARG A 19 17.52 33.92 8.85
CA ARG A 19 16.38 34.52 9.57
C ARG A 19 15.65 35.58 8.74
N GLY A 20 16.38 36.37 7.94
CA GLY A 20 15.75 37.30 6.99
C GLY A 20 14.84 36.61 5.99
N LEU A 21 15.30 35.48 5.44
CA LEU A 21 14.49 34.65 4.55
C LEU A 21 13.30 33.98 5.27
N TRP A 22 13.50 33.45 6.48
CA TRP A 22 12.40 32.92 7.29
C TRP A 22 11.33 33.98 7.58
N ARG A 23 11.71 35.25 7.82
CA ARG A 23 10.76 36.36 7.94
C ARG A 23 10.00 36.62 6.66
N ALA A 24 10.66 36.53 5.50
CA ALA A 24 10.01 36.67 4.20
C ALA A 24 8.98 35.53 3.93
N THR A 25 9.12 34.39 4.62
CA THR A 25 8.10 33.29 4.59
C THR A 25 7.04 33.46 5.69
N GLY A 26 6.98 34.60 6.38
CA GLY A 26 5.95 34.94 7.37
C GLY A 26 6.30 34.69 8.84
N MET A 27 7.52 34.21 9.19
CA MET A 27 7.93 34.06 10.58
C MET A 27 8.10 35.41 11.27
N LYS A 28 7.64 35.52 12.50
CA LYS A 28 7.72 36.69 13.36
C LYS A 28 8.76 36.48 14.47
N ASP A 29 9.09 37.55 15.24
CA ASP A 29 10.06 37.46 16.33
C ASP A 29 9.76 36.37 17.34
N GLY A 30 8.48 36.20 17.72
CA GLY A 30 8.03 35.18 18.66
C GLY A 30 8.03 33.74 18.14
N ASP A 31 8.38 33.52 16.87
CA ASP A 31 8.43 32.17 16.27
C ASP A 31 9.83 31.57 16.32
N PHE A 32 10.86 32.42 16.41
CA PHE A 32 12.24 31.95 16.56
C PHE A 32 12.45 31.30 17.93
N GLY A 33 12.77 30.01 17.91
CA GLY A 33 12.90 29.20 19.12
C GLY A 33 11.79 28.16 19.31
N LYS A 34 10.67 28.30 18.59
CA LYS A 34 9.66 27.23 18.46
C LYS A 34 10.13 26.13 17.49
N PRO A 35 9.65 24.89 17.62
CA PRO A 35 9.95 23.85 16.63
C PRO A 35 9.34 24.18 15.26
N ILE A 36 10.10 23.94 14.20
CA ILE A 36 9.62 24.02 12.82
C ILE A 36 9.11 22.65 12.39
N ILE A 37 7.81 22.58 12.13
CA ILE A 37 7.11 21.35 11.72
C ILE A 37 6.89 21.40 10.21
N ALA A 38 7.44 20.42 9.49
CA ALA A 38 7.19 20.24 8.07
C ALA A 38 5.79 19.62 7.87
N ILE A 39 4.93 20.29 7.11
CA ILE A 39 3.69 19.70 6.62
C ILE A 39 3.99 19.12 5.24
N VAL A 40 4.23 17.83 5.20
CA VAL A 40 4.55 17.07 3.99
C VAL A 40 3.24 16.66 3.32
N ASN A 41 2.78 17.48 2.40
CA ASN A 41 1.54 17.22 1.66
C ASN A 41 1.82 16.57 0.30
N SER A 42 0.79 16.02 -0.32
CA SER A 42 0.85 15.38 -1.63
C SER A 42 -0.33 15.77 -2.53
N PHE A 43 -0.86 16.97 -2.35
CA PHE A 43 -1.93 17.50 -3.17
C PHE A 43 -1.57 17.47 -4.66
N THR A 44 -2.51 17.01 -5.48
CA THR A 44 -2.50 17.11 -6.94
C THR A 44 -3.92 16.96 -7.49
N GLN A 45 -4.15 17.52 -8.67
CA GLN A 45 -5.43 17.34 -9.39
C GLN A 45 -5.45 16.06 -10.26
N PHE A 46 -4.33 15.34 -10.36
CA PHE A 46 -4.22 14.11 -11.16
C PHE A 46 -4.68 12.85 -10.42
N VAL A 47 -4.90 12.91 -9.11
CA VAL A 47 -5.16 11.73 -8.28
C VAL A 47 -6.46 11.94 -7.48
N PRO A 48 -7.52 11.13 -7.69
CA PRO A 48 -8.79 11.27 -6.95
C PRO A 48 -8.62 11.26 -5.43
N GLY A 49 -7.66 10.47 -4.94
CA GLY A 49 -7.30 10.39 -3.53
C GLY A 49 -6.61 11.66 -2.97
N HIS A 50 -6.22 12.61 -3.83
CA HIS A 50 -5.39 13.75 -3.45
C HIS A 50 -6.00 15.12 -3.81
N VAL A 51 -7.06 15.17 -4.61
CA VAL A 51 -7.69 16.44 -5.06
C VAL A 51 -8.17 17.31 -3.90
N HIS A 52 -8.54 16.71 -2.78
CA HIS A 52 -9.05 17.39 -1.58
C HIS A 52 -7.95 17.74 -0.56
N LEU A 53 -6.69 17.32 -0.76
CA LEU A 53 -5.62 17.49 0.23
C LEU A 53 -5.09 18.93 0.32
N LYS A 54 -5.34 19.78 -0.68
CA LYS A 54 -4.86 21.17 -0.72
C LYS A 54 -5.18 21.95 0.56
N ASP A 55 -6.44 21.95 0.94
CA ASP A 55 -6.91 22.71 2.11
C ASP A 55 -6.64 21.99 3.43
N LEU A 56 -6.36 20.69 3.38
CA LEU A 56 -6.07 19.88 4.56
C LEU A 56 -4.67 20.14 5.10
N GLY A 57 -3.70 20.42 4.24
CA GLY A 57 -2.38 20.90 4.67
C GLY A 57 -2.47 22.22 5.47
N GLN A 58 -3.29 23.15 4.99
CA GLN A 58 -3.53 24.42 5.67
C GLN A 58 -4.35 24.23 6.98
N LEU A 59 -5.23 23.25 7.07
CA LEU A 59 -5.90 22.88 8.32
C LEU A 59 -4.87 22.41 9.35
N VAL A 60 -4.01 21.44 8.99
CA VAL A 60 -2.96 20.95 9.89
C VAL A 60 -1.99 22.05 10.28
N ALA A 61 -1.61 22.94 9.35
CA ALA A 61 -0.72 24.06 9.63
C ALA A 61 -1.29 24.98 10.74
N ARG A 62 -2.57 25.35 10.66
CA ARG A 62 -3.25 26.14 11.71
C ARG A 62 -3.25 25.44 13.07
N GLU A 63 -3.46 24.12 13.09
CA GLU A 63 -3.50 23.36 14.35
C GLU A 63 -2.08 23.20 14.96
N VAL A 64 -1.04 23.06 14.13
CA VAL A 64 0.36 23.09 14.56
C VAL A 64 0.70 24.45 15.18
N GLU A 65 0.29 25.55 14.56
CA GLU A 65 0.50 26.91 15.09
C GLU A 65 -0.26 27.12 16.40
N ALA A 66 -1.51 26.66 16.49
CA ALA A 66 -2.31 26.71 17.72
C ALA A 66 -1.67 25.92 18.87
N ALA A 67 -0.98 24.80 18.57
CA ALA A 67 -0.24 24.00 19.54
C ALA A 67 1.14 24.57 19.92
N GLY A 68 1.57 25.66 19.25
CA GLY A 68 2.81 26.38 19.56
C GLY A 68 4.02 25.97 18.71
N GLY A 69 3.82 25.29 17.59
CA GLY A 69 4.83 25.06 16.55
C GLY A 69 4.85 26.16 15.49
N VAL A 70 5.77 26.03 14.54
CA VAL A 70 5.81 26.81 13.29
C VAL A 70 5.60 25.85 12.13
N ALA A 71 4.49 25.97 11.43
CA ALA A 71 4.19 25.12 10.28
C ALA A 71 4.84 25.64 9.00
N LYS A 72 5.44 24.73 8.23
CA LYS A 72 5.94 24.98 6.87
C LYS A 72 5.51 23.85 5.94
N GLU A 73 4.62 24.18 5.01
CA GLU A 73 4.05 23.20 4.07
C GLU A 73 4.86 23.14 2.78
N PHE A 74 5.01 21.93 2.24
CA PHE A 74 5.43 21.67 0.88
C PHE A 74 4.72 20.46 0.33
N ASN A 75 4.67 20.32 -1.01
CA ASN A 75 4.08 19.16 -1.67
C ASN A 75 5.16 18.30 -2.32
N THR A 76 5.00 16.97 -2.18
CA THR A 76 5.66 16.00 -3.05
C THR A 76 4.78 15.65 -4.24
N ILE A 77 5.30 14.91 -5.22
CA ILE A 77 4.53 14.38 -6.34
C ILE A 77 3.60 13.26 -5.90
N ALA A 78 2.55 13.01 -6.68
CA ALA A 78 1.72 11.81 -6.60
C ALA A 78 1.38 11.32 -8.00
N VAL A 79 1.53 10.02 -8.24
CA VAL A 79 1.14 9.32 -9.47
C VAL A 79 -0.07 8.46 -9.15
N ASP A 80 -1.11 8.50 -10.01
CA ASP A 80 -2.29 7.66 -9.88
C ASP A 80 -2.08 6.32 -10.57
N ASP A 81 -2.09 5.24 -9.81
CA ASP A 81 -1.90 3.89 -10.33
C ASP A 81 -3.11 3.45 -11.18
N GLY A 82 -4.31 3.85 -10.83
CA GLY A 82 -5.54 3.51 -11.57
C GLY A 82 -5.56 4.14 -12.97
N ILE A 83 -5.24 5.44 -13.07
CA ILE A 83 -5.16 6.15 -14.35
C ILE A 83 -3.98 5.65 -15.18
N ALA A 84 -2.87 5.28 -14.55
CA ALA A 84 -1.69 4.75 -15.24
C ALA A 84 -1.81 3.27 -15.62
N MET A 85 -2.84 2.56 -15.15
CA MET A 85 -3.01 1.13 -15.34
C MET A 85 -3.21 0.78 -16.82
N GLY A 86 -2.49 -0.26 -17.29
CA GLY A 86 -2.63 -0.81 -18.63
C GLY A 86 -1.85 -0.10 -19.73
N HIS A 87 -1.06 0.92 -19.43
CA HIS A 87 -0.17 1.59 -20.39
C HIS A 87 1.18 1.94 -19.76
N ASP A 88 2.12 2.46 -20.57
CA ASP A 88 3.50 2.77 -20.15
C ASP A 88 3.61 3.80 -19.01
N GLY A 89 2.56 4.55 -18.69
CA GLY A 89 2.49 5.41 -17.50
C GLY A 89 2.71 4.65 -16.20
N MET A 90 2.32 3.37 -16.16
CA MET A 90 2.48 2.53 -14.98
C MET A 90 3.93 2.24 -14.60
N LEU A 91 4.87 2.38 -15.54
CA LEU A 91 6.30 2.26 -15.27
C LEU A 91 6.82 3.33 -14.28
N TYR A 92 6.13 4.48 -14.20
CA TYR A 92 6.51 5.58 -13.31
C TYR A 92 5.95 5.45 -11.89
N SER A 93 4.99 4.55 -11.68
CA SER A 93 4.32 4.39 -10.38
C SER A 93 5.33 4.01 -9.27
N LEU A 94 5.94 2.83 -9.31
CA LEU A 94 6.87 2.41 -8.26
C LEU A 94 8.10 3.32 -8.12
N PRO A 95 8.75 3.78 -9.19
CA PRO A 95 9.86 4.73 -9.08
C PRO A 95 9.49 6.05 -8.41
N SER A 96 8.23 6.49 -8.50
CA SER A 96 7.77 7.70 -7.80
C SER A 96 7.87 7.59 -6.28
N ARG A 97 7.75 6.39 -5.71
CA ARG A 97 7.94 6.13 -4.27
C ARG A 97 9.32 6.59 -3.80
N GLU A 98 10.35 6.29 -4.58
CA GLU A 98 11.75 6.67 -4.28
C GLU A 98 11.92 8.20 -4.37
N LEU A 99 11.35 8.83 -5.40
CA LEU A 99 11.39 10.29 -5.56
C LEU A 99 10.64 11.02 -4.45
N ILE A 100 9.52 10.46 -3.99
CA ILE A 100 8.77 11.00 -2.86
C ILE A 100 9.64 10.97 -1.61
N ALA A 101 10.28 9.82 -1.31
CA ALA A 101 11.17 9.69 -0.18
C ALA A 101 12.33 10.70 -0.25
N ASP A 102 12.99 10.82 -1.41
CA ASP A 102 14.06 11.78 -1.62
C ASP A 102 13.58 13.23 -1.45
N SER A 103 12.43 13.59 -2.05
CA SER A 103 11.93 14.96 -1.98
C SER A 103 11.65 15.40 -0.54
N VAL A 104 11.12 14.51 0.28
CA VAL A 104 10.88 14.75 1.70
C VAL A 104 12.21 14.90 2.44
N GLU A 105 13.15 14.00 2.21
CA GLU A 105 14.49 14.03 2.81
C GLU A 105 15.22 15.33 2.46
N TYR A 106 15.21 15.74 1.18
CA TYR A 106 15.82 17.00 0.74
C TYR A 106 15.22 18.21 1.44
N MET A 107 13.91 18.33 1.46
CA MET A 107 13.23 19.48 2.06
C MET A 107 13.46 19.56 3.56
N VAL A 108 13.32 18.45 4.26
CA VAL A 108 13.47 18.39 5.72
C VAL A 108 14.91 18.63 6.15
N ASN A 109 15.89 18.03 5.46
CA ASN A 109 17.31 18.19 5.81
C ASN A 109 17.84 19.57 5.43
N ALA A 110 17.54 20.08 4.23
CA ALA A 110 18.02 21.38 3.79
C ALA A 110 17.49 22.54 4.66
N HIS A 111 16.26 22.42 5.16
CA HIS A 111 15.63 23.46 5.99
C HIS A 111 15.67 23.13 7.49
N CYS A 112 16.28 21.99 7.87
CA CYS A 112 16.44 21.57 9.26
C CYS A 112 15.12 21.55 10.04
N ALA A 113 14.03 21.02 9.45
CA ALA A 113 12.77 20.86 10.17
C ALA A 113 12.94 19.89 11.34
N ASP A 114 12.21 20.14 12.44
CA ASP A 114 12.35 19.39 13.69
C ASP A 114 11.46 18.14 13.72
N ALA A 115 10.32 18.21 13.06
CA ALA A 115 9.34 17.12 12.98
C ALA A 115 8.51 17.26 11.71
N MET A 116 7.68 16.26 11.38
CA MET A 116 6.85 16.32 10.20
C MET A 116 5.48 15.66 10.38
N VAL A 117 4.45 16.23 9.72
CA VAL A 117 3.16 15.58 9.48
C VAL A 117 3.13 15.14 8.03
N CYS A 118 2.89 13.86 7.79
CA CYS A 118 2.80 13.26 6.46
C CYS A 118 1.33 13.14 6.05
N ILE A 119 0.91 13.92 5.05
CA ILE A 119 -0.44 13.91 4.48
C ILE A 119 -0.38 13.17 3.14
N SER A 120 -0.76 11.90 3.16
CA SER A 120 -0.73 10.99 2.00
C SER A 120 -2.08 10.34 1.80
N ASN A 121 -2.27 9.61 0.71
CA ASN A 121 -3.48 8.79 0.57
C ASN A 121 -3.32 7.63 -0.39
N CYS A 122 -2.58 7.77 -1.49
CA CYS A 122 -2.54 6.78 -2.56
C CYS A 122 -1.29 5.89 -2.52
N ASP A 123 -1.24 4.92 -3.41
CA ASP A 123 -0.43 3.69 -3.39
C ASP A 123 1.06 3.86 -3.09
N LYS A 124 1.72 4.83 -3.73
CA LYS A 124 3.18 5.00 -3.63
C LYS A 124 3.57 6.14 -2.72
N ILE A 125 2.60 7.01 -2.40
CA ILE A 125 2.84 8.23 -1.62
C ILE A 125 3.00 7.87 -0.15
N THR A 126 2.08 7.11 0.42
CA THR A 126 2.16 6.66 1.81
C THR A 126 3.46 5.89 2.07
N PRO A 127 3.84 4.86 1.29
CA PRO A 127 5.12 4.18 1.51
C PRO A 127 6.34 5.07 1.23
N GLY A 128 6.29 5.99 0.25
CA GLY A 128 7.39 6.93 0.01
C GLY A 128 7.66 7.86 1.19
N MET A 129 6.59 8.41 1.80
CA MET A 129 6.70 9.21 3.02
C MET A 129 7.14 8.35 4.22
N LEU A 130 6.70 7.08 4.31
CA LEU A 130 7.15 6.16 5.36
C LEU A 130 8.65 5.87 5.24
N MET A 131 9.15 5.62 4.03
CA MET A 131 10.59 5.48 3.79
C MET A 131 11.36 6.72 4.25
N ALA A 132 10.89 7.93 3.91
CA ALA A 132 11.50 9.18 4.37
C ALA A 132 11.48 9.30 5.91
N ALA A 133 10.38 8.94 6.56
CA ALA A 133 10.28 8.95 8.02
C ALA A 133 11.32 8.01 8.66
N MET A 134 11.50 6.82 8.08
CA MET A 134 12.47 5.84 8.54
C MET A 134 13.92 6.29 8.30
N ARG A 135 14.21 6.97 7.16
CA ARG A 135 15.53 7.56 6.88
C ARG A 135 15.87 8.68 7.86
N LEU A 136 14.99 9.66 7.97
CA LEU A 136 15.18 10.88 8.75
C LEU A 136 15.20 10.62 10.26
N ASN A 137 14.37 9.69 10.72
CA ASN A 137 14.21 9.34 12.13
C ASN A 137 14.02 10.56 13.05
N ILE A 138 13.19 11.50 12.63
CA ILE A 138 12.69 12.63 13.41
C ILE A 138 11.21 12.40 13.75
N PRO A 139 10.65 13.04 14.79
CA PRO A 139 9.25 12.89 15.14
C PRO A 139 8.34 13.02 13.91
N ALA A 140 7.45 12.07 13.68
CA ALA A 140 6.57 12.02 12.53
C ALA A 140 5.18 11.48 12.89
N VAL A 141 4.14 12.08 12.32
CA VAL A 141 2.75 11.63 12.42
C VAL A 141 2.17 11.53 11.01
N PHE A 142 1.44 10.44 10.73
CA PHE A 142 0.76 10.23 9.47
C PHE A 142 -0.73 10.51 9.60
N VAL A 143 -1.31 11.19 8.62
CA VAL A 143 -2.75 11.34 8.46
C VAL A 143 -3.11 11.23 6.98
N SER A 144 -3.91 10.23 6.62
CA SER A 144 -4.28 10.01 5.23
C SER A 144 -5.52 10.79 4.82
N GLY A 145 -5.67 11.01 3.50
CA GLY A 145 -6.88 11.65 2.94
C GLY A 145 -8.16 10.84 3.10
N GLY A 146 -8.04 9.53 3.31
CA GLY A 146 -9.15 8.59 3.54
C GLY A 146 -9.67 7.89 2.29
N PRO A 147 -10.37 6.76 2.46
CA PRO A 147 -11.02 6.05 1.37
C PRO A 147 -12.22 6.82 0.81
N MET A 148 -12.51 6.62 -0.50
CA MET A 148 -13.75 7.08 -1.11
C MET A 148 -14.93 6.20 -0.68
N GLU A 149 -16.13 6.69 -0.90
CA GLU A 149 -17.36 5.90 -0.79
C GLU A 149 -17.41 4.84 -1.91
N ALA A 150 -18.04 3.70 -1.64
CA ALA A 150 -18.31 2.71 -2.67
C ALA A 150 -19.28 3.29 -3.73
N GLY A 151 -19.02 2.99 -4.99
CA GLY A 151 -19.93 3.32 -6.08
C GLY A 151 -21.22 2.52 -5.98
N LYS A 152 -22.33 3.07 -6.48
CA LYS A 152 -23.63 2.38 -6.53
C LYS A 152 -24.32 2.66 -7.84
N VAL A 153 -24.86 1.62 -8.46
CA VAL A 153 -25.62 1.72 -9.69
C VAL A 153 -26.79 0.74 -9.71
N VAL A 154 -27.89 1.11 -10.36
CA VAL A 154 -29.01 0.19 -10.59
C VAL A 154 -28.80 -0.48 -11.95
N LEU A 155 -28.47 -1.77 -11.96
CA LEU A 155 -28.34 -2.60 -13.14
C LEU A 155 -29.46 -3.66 -13.15
N LYS A 156 -30.22 -3.70 -14.23
CA LYS A 156 -31.33 -4.66 -14.40
C LYS A 156 -32.29 -4.69 -13.20
N GLY A 157 -32.56 -3.47 -12.63
CA GLY A 157 -33.49 -3.30 -11.49
C GLY A 157 -32.93 -3.65 -10.11
N LYS A 158 -31.64 -3.92 -9.98
CA LYS A 158 -30.95 -4.19 -8.70
C LYS A 158 -29.88 -3.16 -8.45
N GLU A 159 -29.82 -2.61 -7.24
CA GLU A 159 -28.69 -1.81 -6.80
C GLU A 159 -27.47 -2.71 -6.58
N VAL A 160 -26.34 -2.33 -7.18
CA VAL A 160 -25.05 -3.03 -7.09
C VAL A 160 -24.01 -2.05 -6.58
N ALA A 161 -23.22 -2.46 -5.59
CA ALA A 161 -22.03 -1.73 -5.16
C ALA A 161 -20.91 -1.95 -6.18
N LEU A 162 -20.10 -0.92 -6.41
CA LEU A 162 -19.07 -0.91 -7.44
C LEU A 162 -17.76 -0.33 -6.91
N ASP A 163 -16.69 -0.71 -7.56
CA ASP A 163 -15.38 -0.07 -7.48
C ASP A 163 -14.72 0.07 -8.87
N LEU A 164 -13.48 0.57 -8.91
CA LEU A 164 -12.70 0.75 -10.13
C LEU A 164 -12.54 -0.57 -10.91
N VAL A 165 -12.37 -1.70 -10.22
CA VAL A 165 -12.13 -3.01 -10.85
C VAL A 165 -13.38 -3.49 -11.57
N ASP A 166 -14.57 -3.21 -11.01
CA ASP A 166 -15.84 -3.57 -11.65
C ASP A 166 -16.00 -2.86 -13.01
N ALA A 167 -15.60 -1.58 -13.10
CA ALA A 167 -15.60 -0.85 -14.36
C ALA A 167 -14.63 -1.48 -15.39
N MET A 168 -13.42 -1.86 -14.95
CA MET A 168 -12.44 -2.50 -15.84
C MET A 168 -12.89 -3.89 -16.31
N VAL A 169 -13.49 -4.69 -15.44
CA VAL A 169 -14.02 -6.03 -15.78
C VAL A 169 -15.21 -5.91 -16.71
N ALA A 170 -16.13 -4.99 -16.44
CA ALA A 170 -17.29 -4.74 -17.29
C ALA A 170 -16.90 -4.31 -18.71
N ALA A 171 -15.91 -3.43 -18.83
CA ALA A 171 -15.40 -2.97 -20.13
C ALA A 171 -14.72 -4.09 -20.95
N ALA A 172 -14.30 -5.20 -20.29
CA ALA A 172 -13.67 -6.35 -20.93
C ALA A 172 -14.64 -7.49 -21.26
N ASP A 173 -15.90 -7.37 -20.87
CA ASP A 173 -16.94 -8.39 -21.07
C ASP A 173 -17.85 -8.00 -22.24
N ASP A 174 -17.65 -8.65 -23.40
CA ASP A 174 -18.43 -8.43 -24.62
C ASP A 174 -19.95 -8.69 -24.45
N SER A 175 -20.38 -9.30 -23.33
CA SER A 175 -21.80 -9.55 -23.03
C SER A 175 -22.49 -8.36 -22.34
N ILE A 176 -21.73 -7.37 -21.87
CA ILE A 176 -22.23 -6.15 -21.23
C ILE A 176 -22.36 -5.06 -22.32
N SER A 177 -23.50 -4.39 -22.37
CA SER A 177 -23.74 -3.33 -23.36
C SER A 177 -22.91 -2.08 -23.06
N ASP A 178 -22.53 -1.31 -24.09
CA ASP A 178 -21.83 -0.03 -23.93
C ASP A 178 -22.60 0.94 -23.03
N GLU A 179 -23.95 0.89 -23.03
CA GLU A 179 -24.79 1.69 -22.16
C GLU A 179 -24.62 1.31 -20.68
N ASP A 180 -24.55 0.00 -20.37
CA ASP A 180 -24.34 -0.46 -19.00
C ASP A 180 -22.89 -0.22 -18.55
N VAL A 181 -21.90 -0.36 -19.45
CA VAL A 181 -20.50 0.01 -19.17
C VAL A 181 -20.41 1.49 -18.81
N ALA A 182 -21.05 2.38 -19.59
CA ALA A 182 -21.06 3.81 -19.31
C ALA A 182 -21.72 4.16 -17.96
N LYS A 183 -22.79 3.45 -17.58
CA LYS A 183 -23.42 3.60 -16.24
C LYS A 183 -22.49 3.17 -15.12
N ILE A 184 -21.76 2.07 -15.30
CA ILE A 184 -20.77 1.58 -14.33
C ILE A 184 -19.64 2.60 -14.18
N GLU A 185 -19.05 3.04 -15.29
CA GLU A 185 -17.98 4.05 -15.31
C GLU A 185 -18.35 5.33 -14.55
N GLN A 186 -19.55 5.86 -14.79
CA GLN A 186 -20.03 7.09 -14.15
C GLN A 186 -20.22 6.98 -12.63
N ASN A 187 -20.34 5.76 -12.10
CA ASN A 187 -20.68 5.53 -10.70
C ASN A 187 -19.59 4.78 -9.91
N ALA A 188 -18.58 4.21 -10.56
CA ALA A 188 -17.57 3.38 -9.90
C ALA A 188 -16.70 4.14 -8.89
N CYS A 189 -16.44 5.43 -9.13
CA CYS A 189 -15.58 6.28 -8.28
C CYS A 189 -16.31 7.60 -7.95
N PRO A 190 -17.30 7.59 -7.02
CA PRO A 190 -18.22 8.71 -6.87
C PRO A 190 -17.66 9.91 -6.10
N THR A 191 -16.61 9.71 -5.29
CA THR A 191 -16.12 10.77 -4.37
C THR A 191 -14.62 10.95 -4.45
N CYS A 192 -14.09 12.03 -3.82
CA CYS A 192 -12.68 12.09 -3.48
C CYS A 192 -12.33 10.98 -2.48
N GLY A 193 -11.08 10.60 -2.43
CA GLY A 193 -10.56 9.55 -1.56
C GLY A 193 -9.72 8.54 -2.33
N SER A 194 -9.01 7.68 -1.60
CA SER A 194 -8.38 6.48 -2.16
C SER A 194 -9.46 5.46 -2.57
N CYS A 195 -9.07 4.30 -3.09
CA CYS A 195 -10.04 3.29 -3.50
C CYS A 195 -11.05 2.95 -2.39
N SER A 196 -12.27 2.53 -2.76
CA SER A 196 -13.28 2.09 -1.76
C SER A 196 -13.02 0.68 -1.21
N GLY A 197 -12.26 -0.17 -1.93
CA GLY A 197 -11.89 -1.53 -1.52
C GLY A 197 -10.51 -1.63 -0.85
N MET A 198 -10.09 -2.87 -0.56
CA MET A 198 -8.78 -3.17 0.04
C MET A 198 -7.72 -3.34 -1.05
N PHE A 199 -7.39 -2.23 -1.70
CA PHE A 199 -6.27 -2.10 -2.63
C PHE A 199 -5.05 -1.54 -1.92
N THR A 200 -3.96 -1.31 -2.64
CA THR A 200 -2.68 -0.92 -2.04
C THR A 200 -2.77 0.38 -1.23
N ALA A 201 -3.50 1.39 -1.71
CA ALA A 201 -3.68 2.67 -1.03
C ALA A 201 -4.26 2.49 0.38
N ASN A 202 -5.41 1.82 0.48
CA ASN A 202 -6.04 1.57 1.77
C ASN A 202 -5.25 0.61 2.65
N SER A 203 -4.63 -0.43 2.06
CA SER A 203 -3.73 -1.31 2.81
C SER A 203 -2.63 -0.50 3.49
N MET A 204 -1.92 0.38 2.77
CA MET A 204 -0.85 1.19 3.36
C MET A 204 -1.37 2.19 4.42
N ASN A 205 -2.55 2.80 4.21
CA ASN A 205 -3.16 3.69 5.19
C ASN A 205 -3.57 2.95 6.48
N CYS A 206 -4.03 1.70 6.36
CA CYS A 206 -4.31 0.82 7.50
C CYS A 206 -3.01 0.40 8.22
N LEU A 207 -1.94 0.13 7.45
CA LEU A 207 -0.65 -0.28 8.01
C LEU A 207 0.04 0.83 8.81
N THR A 208 -0.09 2.12 8.41
CA THR A 208 0.45 3.23 9.24
C THR A 208 -0.25 3.32 10.59
N GLU A 209 -1.54 2.93 10.68
CA GLU A 209 -2.27 2.83 11.93
C GLU A 209 -1.76 1.67 12.80
N ALA A 210 -1.54 0.48 12.21
CA ALA A 210 -1.01 -0.69 12.91
C ALA A 210 0.47 -0.53 13.32
N LEU A 211 1.26 0.22 12.54
CA LEU A 211 2.62 0.62 12.90
C LEU A 211 2.68 1.62 14.06
N GLY A 212 1.56 2.21 14.47
CA GLY A 212 1.51 3.19 15.55
C GLY A 212 1.88 4.62 15.13
N LEU A 213 1.98 4.93 13.83
CA LEU A 213 2.35 6.24 13.30
C LEU A 213 1.14 7.12 12.95
N SER A 214 -0.07 6.58 12.97
CA SER A 214 -1.34 7.26 12.68
C SER A 214 -2.32 7.12 13.82
N LEU A 215 -3.31 8.03 13.88
CA LEU A 215 -4.42 7.97 14.84
C LEU A 215 -5.41 6.85 14.48
N PRO A 216 -6.13 6.27 15.47
CA PRO A 216 -7.19 5.31 15.25
C PRO A 216 -8.30 5.84 14.33
N GLY A 217 -8.67 5.05 13.33
CA GLY A 217 -9.62 5.41 12.29
C GLY A 217 -8.99 6.01 11.03
N ASN A 218 -7.67 6.19 11.01
CA ASN A 218 -6.96 6.73 9.85
C ASN A 218 -7.22 5.92 8.57
N GLY A 219 -7.16 4.59 8.66
CA GLY A 219 -7.30 3.69 7.52
C GLY A 219 -8.74 3.50 7.04
N SER A 220 -9.76 3.77 7.86
CA SER A 220 -11.14 3.36 7.55
C SER A 220 -12.18 4.48 7.45
N THR A 221 -11.93 5.67 8.03
CA THR A 221 -12.88 6.78 7.95
C THR A 221 -12.91 7.36 6.55
N LEU A 222 -14.10 7.51 5.97
CA LEU A 222 -14.28 8.06 4.61
C LEU A 222 -13.73 9.48 4.46
N ALA A 223 -13.17 9.79 3.30
CA ALA A 223 -12.64 11.13 2.97
C ALA A 223 -13.70 12.23 3.04
N THR A 224 -14.92 11.89 2.66
CA THR A 224 -16.09 12.81 2.63
C THR A 224 -16.72 13.02 3.99
N HIS A 225 -16.50 12.14 4.97
CA HIS A 225 -17.21 12.21 6.25
C HIS A 225 -16.60 13.26 7.20
N ALA A 226 -17.48 14.04 7.84
CA ALA A 226 -17.11 15.14 8.74
C ALA A 226 -16.22 14.69 9.93
N ASP A 227 -16.42 13.48 10.45
CA ASP A 227 -15.62 12.95 11.56
C ASP A 227 -14.14 12.80 11.21
N ARG A 228 -13.79 12.69 9.92
CA ARG A 228 -12.39 12.62 9.49
C ARG A 228 -11.61 13.90 9.78
N LYS A 229 -12.28 15.06 9.81
CA LYS A 229 -11.65 16.34 10.16
C LYS A 229 -10.92 16.27 11.50
N ARG A 230 -11.47 15.51 12.47
CA ARG A 230 -10.83 15.31 13.78
C ARG A 230 -9.41 14.75 13.66
N LEU A 231 -9.16 13.80 12.75
CA LEU A 231 -7.84 13.19 12.58
C LEU A 231 -6.79 14.22 12.15
N PHE A 232 -7.16 15.18 11.30
CA PHE A 232 -6.26 16.26 10.87
C PHE A 232 -5.99 17.28 11.98
N VAL A 233 -7.03 17.64 12.74
CA VAL A 233 -6.90 18.53 13.90
C VAL A 233 -5.99 17.89 14.95
N GLU A 234 -6.28 16.65 15.34
CA GLU A 234 -5.49 15.92 16.35
C GLU A 234 -4.06 15.67 15.89
N ALA A 235 -3.82 15.37 14.60
CA ALA A 235 -2.47 15.17 14.07
C ALA A 235 -1.61 16.46 14.18
N GLY A 236 -2.21 17.64 13.96
CA GLY A 236 -1.54 18.93 14.13
C GLY A 236 -1.10 19.20 15.56
N HIS A 237 -1.95 18.89 16.53
CA HIS A 237 -1.59 19.00 17.96
C HIS A 237 -0.59 17.93 18.38
N LEU A 238 -0.83 16.68 17.98
CA LEU A 238 -0.01 15.53 18.35
C LEU A 238 1.44 15.68 17.89
N ILE A 239 1.70 16.18 16.68
CA ILE A 239 3.08 16.31 16.20
C ILE A 239 3.89 17.30 17.04
N VAL A 240 3.27 18.37 17.54
CA VAL A 240 3.94 19.33 18.42
C VAL A 240 4.25 18.69 19.77
N ASP A 241 3.32 17.89 20.32
CA ASP A 241 3.55 17.14 21.57
C ASP A 241 4.69 16.12 21.40
N VAL A 242 4.62 15.28 20.36
CA VAL A 242 5.64 14.28 20.05
C VAL A 242 7.02 14.92 19.82
N CYS A 243 7.06 16.07 19.14
CA CYS A 243 8.27 16.86 18.96
C CYS A 243 8.87 17.31 20.30
N LYS A 244 8.05 17.88 21.18
CA LYS A 244 8.49 18.30 22.52
C LYS A 244 8.94 17.13 23.39
N ARG A 245 8.24 16.01 23.35
CA ARG A 245 8.66 14.79 24.06
C ARG A 245 10.08 14.39 23.68
N TYR A 246 10.40 14.37 22.39
CA TYR A 246 11.75 14.04 21.94
C TYR A 246 12.78 15.11 22.34
N TYR A 247 12.55 16.37 21.99
CA TYR A 247 13.56 17.41 22.14
C TYR A 247 13.67 17.98 23.57
N GLU A 248 12.56 18.06 24.31
CA GLU A 248 12.53 18.68 25.63
C GLU A 248 12.52 17.66 26.78
N GLN A 249 12.06 16.41 26.54
CA GLN A 249 11.97 15.36 27.54
C GLN A 249 12.90 14.16 27.28
N GLU A 250 13.67 14.19 26.18
CA GLU A 250 14.59 13.14 25.73
C GLU A 250 13.91 11.78 25.47
N ASP A 251 12.60 11.79 25.18
CA ASP A 251 11.82 10.60 24.89
C ASP A 251 12.05 10.11 23.47
N ALA A 252 13.04 9.27 23.26
CA ALA A 252 13.32 8.66 21.96
C ALA A 252 12.28 7.61 21.53
N SER A 253 11.39 7.15 22.42
CA SER A 253 10.37 6.15 22.08
C SER A 253 9.39 6.62 21.01
N VAL A 254 9.28 7.94 20.79
CA VAL A 254 8.41 8.56 19.79
C VAL A 254 9.02 8.66 18.39
N LEU A 255 10.29 8.31 18.23
CA LEU A 255 10.96 8.36 16.93
C LEU A 255 10.47 7.22 16.01
N PRO A 256 10.36 7.46 14.69
CA PRO A 256 9.84 6.47 13.74
C PRO A 256 10.47 5.10 13.84
N ARG A 257 11.80 4.98 14.00
CA ARG A 257 12.47 3.68 14.11
C ARG A 257 12.20 2.95 15.43
N ASN A 258 11.78 3.67 16.47
CA ASN A 258 11.39 3.06 17.75
C ASN A 258 9.90 2.70 17.77
N VAL A 259 9.05 3.51 17.16
CA VAL A 259 7.62 3.24 16.97
C VAL A 259 7.45 2.09 15.96
N ALA A 260 7.98 2.24 14.76
CA ALA A 260 7.98 1.21 13.72
C ALA A 260 9.15 0.22 13.91
N SER A 261 9.20 -0.42 15.07
CA SER A 261 10.14 -1.49 15.40
C SER A 261 9.82 -2.78 14.64
N LYS A 262 10.69 -3.81 14.70
CA LYS A 262 10.42 -5.13 14.11
C LYS A 262 9.04 -5.67 14.54
N GLN A 263 8.70 -5.57 15.82
CA GLN A 263 7.42 -6.02 16.35
C GLN A 263 6.23 -5.20 15.79
N ALA A 264 6.43 -3.92 15.52
CA ALA A 264 5.42 -3.10 14.84
C ALA A 264 5.22 -3.53 13.39
N PHE A 265 6.30 -3.85 12.66
CA PHE A 265 6.22 -4.43 11.32
C PHE A 265 5.53 -5.79 11.33
N GLU A 266 5.76 -6.64 12.32
CA GLU A 266 5.03 -7.90 12.51
C GLU A 266 3.54 -7.66 12.74
N ASN A 267 3.16 -6.69 13.58
CA ASN A 267 1.76 -6.31 13.81
C ASN A 267 1.09 -5.80 12.54
N ALA A 268 1.79 -4.93 11.79
CA ALA A 268 1.28 -4.40 10.53
C ALA A 268 1.10 -5.51 9.47
N MET A 269 2.05 -6.41 9.36
CA MET A 269 1.94 -7.55 8.43
C MET A 269 0.86 -8.53 8.86
N ALA A 270 0.67 -8.77 10.16
CA ALA A 270 -0.43 -9.58 10.68
C ALA A 270 -1.80 -8.97 10.33
N LEU A 271 -1.93 -7.64 10.43
CA LEU A 271 -3.13 -6.93 9.97
C LEU A 271 -3.37 -7.13 8.48
N ASP A 272 -2.35 -6.94 7.64
CA ASP A 272 -2.46 -7.05 6.18
C ASP A 272 -2.89 -8.47 5.76
N ILE A 273 -2.29 -9.49 6.35
CA ILE A 273 -2.65 -10.90 6.15
C ILE A 273 -4.09 -11.16 6.60
N ALA A 274 -4.51 -10.64 7.76
CA ALA A 274 -5.86 -10.82 8.29
C ALA A 274 -6.95 -10.15 7.44
N MET A 275 -6.60 -9.09 6.71
CA MET A 275 -7.50 -8.37 5.80
C MET A 275 -7.42 -8.86 4.35
N GLY A 276 -6.48 -9.77 4.02
CA GLY A 276 -6.19 -10.13 2.63
C GLY A 276 -5.80 -8.91 1.80
N GLY A 277 -4.85 -8.12 2.33
CA GLY A 277 -4.39 -6.90 1.72
C GLY A 277 -3.71 -7.07 0.36
N SER A 278 -3.13 -6.01 -0.15
CA SER A 278 -2.45 -6.02 -1.45
C SER A 278 -1.07 -6.70 -1.36
N THR A 279 -0.69 -7.48 -2.36
CA THR A 279 0.68 -8.01 -2.47
C THR A 279 1.72 -6.89 -2.55
N ASN A 280 1.34 -5.69 -3.02
CA ASN A 280 2.21 -4.53 -3.06
C ASN A 280 2.62 -4.04 -1.67
N THR A 281 1.80 -4.27 -0.62
CA THR A 281 2.17 -3.93 0.76
C THR A 281 3.42 -4.66 1.22
N VAL A 282 3.59 -5.92 0.81
CA VAL A 282 4.83 -6.68 1.07
C VAL A 282 6.05 -5.92 0.55
N LEU A 283 5.99 -5.46 -0.70
CA LEU A 283 7.07 -4.68 -1.31
C LEU A 283 7.35 -3.37 -0.55
N HIS A 284 6.30 -2.68 -0.10
CA HIS A 284 6.41 -1.38 0.55
C HIS A 284 6.88 -1.47 2.00
N ILE A 285 6.42 -2.48 2.72
CA ILE A 285 6.87 -2.76 4.10
C ILE A 285 8.34 -3.15 4.12
N LEU A 286 8.76 -4.04 3.21
CA LEU A 286 10.18 -4.39 3.06
C LEU A 286 11.04 -3.17 2.72
N ALA A 287 10.56 -2.28 1.85
CA ALA A 287 11.25 -1.04 1.54
C ALA A 287 11.41 -0.12 2.76
N ALA A 288 10.35 0.08 3.54
CA ALA A 288 10.41 0.89 4.75
C ALA A 288 11.32 0.26 5.82
N ALA A 289 11.32 -1.06 5.97
CA ALA A 289 12.21 -1.79 6.86
C ALA A 289 13.68 -1.60 6.46
N GLN A 290 14.01 -1.72 5.16
CA GLN A 290 15.36 -1.47 4.63
C GLN A 290 15.84 -0.06 4.93
N GLU A 291 15.00 0.96 4.70
CA GLU A 291 15.33 2.36 4.98
C GLU A 291 15.54 2.67 6.46
N GLY A 292 14.82 1.95 7.33
CA GLY A 292 14.96 2.07 8.78
C GLY A 292 16.07 1.22 9.39
N GLY A 293 16.69 0.33 8.63
CA GLY A 293 17.62 -0.68 9.14
C GLY A 293 16.92 -1.70 10.06
N VAL A 294 15.63 -1.97 9.83
CA VAL A 294 14.85 -2.95 10.57
C VAL A 294 15.02 -4.33 9.94
N ASP A 295 15.43 -5.31 10.72
CA ASP A 295 15.59 -6.70 10.27
C ASP A 295 14.22 -7.39 10.15
N PHE A 296 13.49 -7.04 9.08
CA PHE A 296 12.20 -7.62 8.71
C PHE A 296 12.26 -8.11 7.27
N THR A 297 11.97 -9.40 7.05
CA THR A 297 12.28 -10.11 5.80
C THR A 297 11.07 -10.88 5.24
N MET A 298 11.24 -11.45 4.04
CA MET A 298 10.26 -12.38 3.43
C MET A 298 10.01 -13.62 4.31
N GLU A 299 10.99 -14.08 5.09
CA GLU A 299 10.84 -15.19 6.02
C GLU A 299 9.91 -14.84 7.20
N ASP A 300 10.00 -13.60 7.71
CA ASP A 300 9.07 -13.12 8.74
C ASP A 300 7.63 -13.08 8.19
N ILE A 301 7.45 -12.66 6.93
CA ILE A 301 6.15 -12.63 6.26
C ILE A 301 5.59 -14.04 6.09
N ASP A 302 6.40 -15.01 5.63
CA ASP A 302 5.96 -16.40 5.51
C ASP A 302 5.55 -16.99 6.87
N ARG A 303 6.37 -16.77 7.90
CA ARG A 303 6.09 -17.20 9.27
C ARG A 303 4.76 -16.65 9.80
N LEU A 304 4.48 -15.36 9.55
CA LEU A 304 3.23 -14.73 9.95
C LEU A 304 2.05 -15.28 9.14
N SER A 305 2.20 -15.45 7.82
CA SER A 305 1.13 -15.91 6.94
C SER A 305 0.63 -17.32 7.27
N ARG A 306 1.48 -18.16 7.86
CA ARG A 306 1.11 -19.52 8.33
C ARG A 306 0.31 -19.52 9.64
N ARG A 307 0.28 -18.41 10.38
CA ARG A 307 -0.32 -18.32 11.72
C ARG A 307 -1.54 -17.42 11.78
N VAL A 308 -1.58 -16.41 10.93
CA VAL A 308 -2.61 -15.37 10.95
C VAL A 308 -3.77 -15.77 10.04
N PRO A 309 -4.98 -15.95 10.58
CA PRO A 309 -6.16 -16.28 9.78
C PRO A 309 -6.72 -15.04 9.04
N VAL A 310 -7.52 -15.27 8.00
CA VAL A 310 -8.28 -14.20 7.33
C VAL A 310 -9.49 -13.84 8.17
N LEU A 311 -9.50 -12.65 8.75
CA LEU A 311 -10.55 -12.14 9.64
C LEU A 311 -11.51 -11.16 8.96
N CYS A 312 -11.08 -10.55 7.85
CA CYS A 312 -11.87 -9.57 7.11
C CYS A 312 -11.66 -9.79 5.61
N LYS A 313 -12.73 -9.78 4.83
CA LYS A 313 -12.68 -9.80 3.36
C LYS A 313 -13.37 -8.55 2.84
N VAL A 314 -12.65 -7.78 2.04
CA VAL A 314 -13.11 -6.52 1.44
C VAL A 314 -12.96 -6.64 -0.08
N ALA A 315 -13.69 -5.87 -0.85
CA ALA A 315 -13.52 -5.83 -2.30
C ALA A 315 -12.04 -5.67 -2.69
N PRO A 316 -11.53 -6.44 -3.67
CA PRO A 316 -12.24 -7.33 -4.59
C PRO A 316 -12.43 -8.77 -4.08
N ALA A 317 -11.92 -9.14 -2.90
CA ALA A 317 -12.06 -10.50 -2.35
C ALA A 317 -13.51 -10.83 -1.93
N LYS A 318 -14.30 -9.81 -1.59
CA LYS A 318 -15.74 -9.86 -1.34
C LYS A 318 -16.38 -8.59 -1.88
N GLN A 319 -17.08 -8.67 -3.01
CA GLN A 319 -17.55 -7.53 -3.81
C GLN A 319 -18.55 -6.61 -3.09
N ASP A 320 -19.31 -7.12 -2.12
CA ASP A 320 -20.33 -6.41 -1.37
C ASP A 320 -19.84 -5.77 -0.06
N VAL A 321 -18.52 -5.79 0.20
CA VAL A 321 -17.90 -5.21 1.40
C VAL A 321 -16.83 -4.22 1.01
N HIS A 322 -16.94 -2.97 1.50
CA HIS A 322 -16.01 -1.88 1.24
C HIS A 322 -15.45 -1.29 2.54
N MET A 323 -14.58 -0.30 2.45
CA MET A 323 -13.95 0.31 3.64
C MET A 323 -14.95 0.97 4.59
N GLU A 324 -16.08 1.45 4.08
CA GLU A 324 -17.20 1.99 4.89
C GLU A 324 -17.80 0.93 5.80
N ASP A 325 -17.86 -0.34 5.35
CA ASP A 325 -18.36 -1.47 6.15
C ASP A 325 -17.34 -1.90 7.21
N VAL A 326 -16.05 -1.88 6.86
CA VAL A 326 -14.95 -2.12 7.81
C VAL A 326 -14.97 -1.06 8.91
N HIS A 327 -15.20 0.21 8.57
CA HIS A 327 -15.33 1.30 9.53
C HIS A 327 -16.49 1.04 10.49
N ARG A 328 -17.69 0.72 9.97
CA ARG A 328 -18.88 0.37 10.75
C ARG A 328 -18.64 -0.79 11.71
N ALA A 329 -17.75 -1.73 11.34
CA ALA A 329 -17.38 -2.87 12.18
C ALA A 329 -16.29 -2.56 13.23
N GLY A 330 -15.85 -1.29 13.35
CA GLY A 330 -14.86 -0.82 14.31
C GLY A 330 -13.46 -0.60 13.72
N GLY A 331 -13.36 -0.64 12.40
CA GLY A 331 -12.13 -0.29 11.68
C GLY A 331 -10.93 -1.18 12.03
N ILE A 332 -9.77 -0.59 11.91
CA ILE A 332 -8.49 -1.29 12.08
C ILE A 332 -8.29 -1.73 13.54
N MET A 333 -8.69 -0.91 14.50
CA MET A 333 -8.56 -1.26 15.93
C MET A 333 -9.38 -2.50 16.29
N ALA A 334 -10.53 -2.74 15.65
CA ALA A 334 -11.31 -3.95 15.88
C ALA A 334 -10.63 -5.20 15.29
N ILE A 335 -9.98 -5.10 14.12
CA ILE A 335 -9.23 -6.22 13.55
C ILE A 335 -8.01 -6.54 14.42
N LEU A 336 -7.24 -5.51 14.82
CA LEU A 336 -6.12 -5.66 15.75
C LEU A 336 -6.58 -6.24 17.08
N GLY A 337 -7.78 -5.86 17.57
CA GLY A 337 -8.40 -6.42 18.77
C GLY A 337 -8.71 -7.91 18.66
N GLN A 338 -9.12 -8.40 17.47
CA GLN A 338 -9.32 -9.84 17.23
C GLN A 338 -7.99 -10.60 17.13
N LEU A 339 -6.96 -10.00 16.51
CA LEU A 339 -5.60 -10.56 16.47
C LEU A 339 -5.00 -10.65 17.88
N ASP A 340 -5.19 -9.61 18.68
CA ASP A 340 -4.77 -9.57 20.07
C ASP A 340 -5.44 -10.65 20.93
N ALA A 341 -6.76 -10.79 20.80
CA ALA A 341 -7.52 -11.84 21.49
C ALA A 341 -7.07 -13.26 21.11
N ALA A 342 -6.47 -13.42 19.92
CA ALA A 342 -5.89 -14.68 19.44
C ALA A 342 -4.41 -14.86 19.82
N GLY A 343 -3.77 -13.90 20.51
CA GLY A 343 -2.33 -13.95 20.84
C GLY A 343 -1.42 -13.80 19.62
N LEU A 344 -1.87 -13.08 18.58
CA LEU A 344 -1.18 -12.88 17.31
C LEU A 344 -0.66 -11.45 17.15
N LEU A 345 -0.60 -10.67 18.24
CA LEU A 345 -0.20 -9.26 18.24
C LEU A 345 0.84 -8.98 19.34
N ASN A 346 1.79 -8.12 19.06
CA ASN A 346 2.75 -7.58 20.03
C ASN A 346 2.17 -6.32 20.68
N ARG A 347 1.56 -6.43 21.86
CA ARG A 347 0.80 -5.36 22.55
C ARG A 347 1.64 -4.18 23.02
N GLU A 348 2.90 -4.42 23.40
CA GLU A 348 3.75 -3.43 24.08
C GLU A 348 4.47 -2.48 23.11
N VAL A 349 4.22 -2.61 21.82
CA VAL A 349 4.80 -1.71 20.80
C VAL A 349 4.29 -0.28 21.04
N PRO A 350 5.18 0.73 21.17
CA PRO A 350 4.80 2.12 21.37
C PRO A 350 4.07 2.67 20.15
N THR A 351 3.24 3.71 20.37
CA THR A 351 2.61 4.47 19.30
C THR A 351 2.81 5.97 19.54
N VAL A 352 2.65 6.78 18.50
CA VAL A 352 2.75 8.23 18.64
C VAL A 352 1.63 8.84 19.49
N HIS A 353 0.48 8.18 19.61
CA HIS A 353 -0.74 8.69 20.24
C HIS A 353 -1.14 7.99 21.55
N ALA A 354 -0.55 6.85 21.86
CA ALA A 354 -0.83 6.08 23.07
C ALA A 354 0.45 5.43 23.58
N ARG A 355 0.44 4.97 24.84
CA ARG A 355 1.59 4.30 25.44
C ARG A 355 2.03 3.07 24.64
N SER A 356 1.06 2.30 24.15
CA SER A 356 1.30 1.12 23.32
C SER A 356 0.11 0.84 22.40
N ILE A 357 0.31 0.00 21.39
CA ILE A 357 -0.77 -0.44 20.51
C ILE A 357 -1.86 -1.20 21.30
N GLY A 358 -1.47 -1.96 22.32
CA GLY A 358 -2.41 -2.62 23.22
C GLY A 358 -3.32 -1.64 23.97
N ALA A 359 -2.75 -0.53 24.49
CA ALA A 359 -3.53 0.53 25.14
C ALA A 359 -4.48 1.24 24.14
N ALA A 360 -4.03 1.44 22.90
CA ALA A 360 -4.87 2.00 21.84
C ALA A 360 -6.04 1.05 21.51
N ILE A 361 -5.80 -0.24 21.38
CA ILE A 361 -6.84 -1.24 21.15
C ILE A 361 -7.87 -1.26 22.29
N ASP A 362 -7.41 -1.27 23.54
CA ASP A 362 -8.31 -1.30 24.71
C ASP A 362 -9.23 -0.05 24.77
N GLN A 363 -8.77 1.09 24.24
CA GLN A 363 -9.53 2.32 24.15
C GLN A 363 -10.47 2.37 22.92
N TRP A 364 -10.04 1.86 21.77
CA TRP A 364 -10.68 2.10 20.47
C TRP A 364 -11.38 0.89 19.84
N ASP A 365 -11.15 -0.35 20.31
CA ASP A 365 -11.91 -1.51 19.86
C ASP A 365 -13.35 -1.43 20.43
N ILE A 366 -14.33 -1.27 19.53
CA ILE A 366 -15.77 -1.16 19.88
C ILE A 366 -16.32 -2.40 20.59
N SER A 367 -15.59 -3.52 20.59
CA SER A 367 -15.93 -4.73 21.33
C SER A 367 -15.44 -4.67 22.79
N ARG A 368 -14.52 -3.77 23.13
CA ARG A 368 -13.91 -3.62 24.45
C ARG A 368 -14.30 -2.34 25.16
N THR A 369 -14.43 -1.25 24.41
CA THR A 369 -14.77 0.06 24.97
C THR A 369 -16.26 0.31 25.04
N ASN A 370 -16.69 0.94 26.14
CA ASN A 370 -18.04 1.47 26.30
C ASN A 370 -18.13 2.99 26.07
N GLN A 371 -17.04 3.62 25.60
CA GLN A 371 -17.02 5.06 25.34
C GLN A 371 -17.94 5.39 24.16
N GLU A 372 -19.00 6.16 24.46
CA GLU A 372 -19.99 6.55 23.45
C GLU A 372 -19.36 7.35 22.30
N SER A 373 -18.39 8.21 22.59
CA SER A 373 -17.68 8.99 21.58
C SER A 373 -16.95 8.11 20.55
N VAL A 374 -16.32 7.00 20.99
CA VAL A 374 -15.65 6.03 20.12
C VAL A 374 -16.69 5.27 19.30
N ARG A 375 -17.75 4.79 19.92
CA ARG A 375 -18.83 4.07 19.22
C ARG A 375 -19.49 4.96 18.16
N ASN A 376 -19.77 6.21 18.50
CA ASN A 376 -20.35 7.18 17.58
C ASN A 376 -19.41 7.48 16.40
N PHE A 377 -18.10 7.55 16.62
CA PHE A 377 -17.11 7.74 15.56
C PHE A 377 -17.19 6.63 14.50
N PHE A 378 -17.29 5.38 14.91
CA PHE A 378 -17.40 4.25 13.98
C PHE A 378 -18.80 4.08 13.35
N MET A 379 -19.78 4.89 13.73
CA MET A 379 -21.08 4.96 13.05
C MET A 379 -21.10 5.89 11.84
N ALA A 380 -19.98 6.50 11.47
CA ALA A 380 -19.88 7.32 10.26
C ALA A 380 -20.24 6.50 9.00
N ALA A 381 -21.19 7.01 8.22
CA ALA A 381 -21.76 6.33 7.06
C ALA A 381 -21.53 7.11 5.77
N PRO A 382 -21.50 6.44 4.60
CA PRO A 382 -21.40 7.12 3.31
C PRO A 382 -22.60 8.07 3.09
N GLY A 383 -22.35 9.23 2.48
CA GLY A 383 -23.37 10.19 2.12
C GLY A 383 -24.21 9.74 0.94
N GLY A 384 -23.62 8.95 0.04
CA GLY A 384 -24.27 8.48 -1.18
C GLY A 384 -24.45 9.57 -2.23
N VAL A 385 -23.67 10.66 -2.16
CA VAL A 385 -23.73 11.78 -3.09
C VAL A 385 -22.35 12.00 -3.71
N PRO A 386 -22.20 12.02 -5.04
CA PRO A 386 -20.93 12.29 -5.67
C PRO A 386 -20.37 13.66 -5.24
N THR A 387 -19.12 13.68 -4.76
CA THR A 387 -18.48 14.91 -4.30
C THR A 387 -16.97 14.79 -4.25
N GLN A 388 -16.27 15.90 -4.49
CA GLN A 388 -14.82 16.04 -4.33
C GLN A 388 -14.45 16.83 -3.07
N THR A 389 -15.45 17.20 -2.25
CA THR A 389 -15.27 18.04 -1.08
C THR A 389 -15.10 17.16 0.16
N ALA A 390 -13.93 17.30 0.82
CA ALA A 390 -13.67 16.64 2.10
C ALA A 390 -14.67 17.10 3.17
N PHE A 391 -15.01 16.18 4.08
CA PHE A 391 -15.83 16.46 5.28
C PHE A 391 -17.24 17.00 4.99
N SER A 392 -17.74 16.83 3.77
CA SER A 392 -19.04 17.36 3.32
C SER A 392 -20.24 16.50 3.73
N GLN A 393 -19.99 15.30 4.26
CA GLN A 393 -21.02 14.32 4.63
C GLN A 393 -21.01 14.09 6.15
N SER A 394 -22.21 13.83 6.73
CA SER A 394 -22.35 13.61 8.17
C SER A 394 -23.36 12.50 8.50
N ARG A 395 -23.72 11.66 7.52
CA ARG A 395 -24.65 10.55 7.70
C ARG A 395 -24.09 9.52 8.68
N ARG A 396 -24.99 8.85 9.40
CA ARG A 396 -24.62 7.82 10.37
C ARG A 396 -25.37 6.52 10.06
N TRP A 397 -24.73 5.40 10.37
CA TRP A 397 -25.40 4.11 10.42
C TRP A 397 -26.35 4.05 11.61
N ASP A 398 -27.42 3.26 11.49
CA ASP A 398 -28.36 3.04 12.61
C ASP A 398 -27.76 2.17 13.72
N ALA A 399 -26.79 1.31 13.38
CA ALA A 399 -26.10 0.43 14.32
C ALA A 399 -24.70 0.05 13.80
N LEU A 400 -23.78 -0.25 14.75
CA LEU A 400 -22.48 -0.86 14.48
C LEU A 400 -22.64 -2.34 14.07
N ASP A 401 -21.70 -2.86 13.30
CA ASP A 401 -21.54 -4.30 13.09
C ASP A 401 -20.65 -4.89 14.21
N LEU A 402 -21.29 -5.55 15.16
CA LEU A 402 -20.63 -6.22 16.29
C LEU A 402 -20.59 -7.74 16.13
N ASP A 403 -21.10 -8.28 15.02
CA ASP A 403 -21.11 -9.72 14.77
C ASP A 403 -19.70 -10.22 14.40
N ARG A 404 -19.06 -10.91 15.33
CA ARG A 404 -17.72 -11.49 15.15
C ARG A 404 -17.74 -12.93 14.63
N GLU A 405 -18.93 -13.48 14.33
CA GLU A 405 -19.08 -14.83 13.74
C GLU A 405 -19.36 -14.76 12.24
N LYS A 406 -20.24 -13.86 11.80
CA LYS A 406 -20.70 -13.75 10.41
C LYS A 406 -20.56 -12.36 9.81
N GLY A 407 -20.23 -11.36 10.62
CA GLY A 407 -20.07 -9.96 10.23
C GLY A 407 -18.87 -9.70 9.32
N VAL A 408 -18.61 -8.42 9.09
CA VAL A 408 -17.51 -7.93 8.25
C VAL A 408 -16.15 -8.29 8.85
N ILE A 409 -15.99 -8.10 10.16
CA ILE A 409 -14.80 -8.48 10.92
C ILE A 409 -15.15 -9.69 11.78
N ARG A 410 -14.45 -10.81 11.54
CA ARG A 410 -14.67 -12.07 12.26
C ARG A 410 -13.62 -12.31 13.33
N SER A 411 -13.96 -13.15 14.30
CA SER A 411 -12.99 -13.63 15.29
C SER A 411 -12.08 -14.70 14.71
N ALA A 412 -10.94 -14.94 15.34
CA ALA A 412 -10.05 -16.05 15.00
C ALA A 412 -10.68 -17.45 15.22
N LYS A 413 -11.82 -17.52 15.93
CA LYS A 413 -12.58 -18.78 16.10
C LYS A 413 -13.44 -19.11 14.87
N THR A 414 -13.90 -18.09 14.15
CA THR A 414 -14.78 -18.19 12.98
C THR A 414 -14.23 -17.42 11.78
N PRO A 415 -12.95 -17.59 11.41
CA PRO A 415 -12.32 -16.82 10.35
C PRO A 415 -12.94 -17.17 8.98
N PHE A 416 -12.70 -16.33 7.97
CA PHE A 416 -13.01 -16.67 6.57
C PHE A 416 -12.13 -17.81 6.04
N SER A 417 -10.87 -17.85 6.48
CA SER A 417 -9.90 -18.91 6.23
C SER A 417 -8.95 -19.01 7.44
N LYS A 418 -8.53 -20.22 7.78
CA LYS A 418 -7.52 -20.47 8.82
C LYS A 418 -6.11 -20.16 8.33
N ASP A 419 -5.87 -20.30 7.03
CA ASP A 419 -4.63 -19.91 6.36
C ASP A 419 -4.71 -18.42 5.96
N GLY A 420 -3.58 -17.76 5.94
CA GLY A 420 -3.51 -16.31 5.73
C GLY A 420 -3.99 -15.86 4.36
N GLY A 421 -4.32 -14.57 4.24
CA GLY A 421 -4.77 -13.96 2.98
C GLY A 421 -3.64 -13.71 1.97
N LEU A 422 -2.39 -13.83 2.39
CA LEU A 422 -1.17 -13.72 1.58
C LEU A 422 -0.26 -14.92 1.87
N ALA A 423 0.50 -15.35 0.87
CA ALA A 423 1.48 -16.42 1.03
C ALA A 423 2.77 -16.12 0.26
N VAL A 424 3.90 -16.44 0.87
CA VAL A 424 5.21 -16.48 0.22
C VAL A 424 5.44 -17.90 -0.30
N LEU A 425 5.80 -18.03 -1.58
CA LEU A 425 6.24 -19.29 -2.16
C LEU A 425 7.73 -19.20 -2.47
N SER A 426 8.45 -20.32 -2.33
CA SER A 426 9.86 -20.43 -2.66
C SER A 426 10.17 -21.73 -3.40
N GLY A 427 11.30 -21.79 -4.08
CA GLY A 427 11.75 -22.95 -4.83
C GLY A 427 12.73 -22.55 -5.92
N ASN A 428 13.09 -23.48 -6.82
CA ASN A 428 14.07 -23.19 -7.85
C ASN A 428 13.65 -22.05 -8.79
N LEU A 429 12.32 -21.85 -9.01
CA LEU A 429 11.80 -20.75 -9.83
C LEU A 429 11.89 -19.38 -9.12
N ALA A 430 11.79 -19.36 -7.80
CA ALA A 430 11.83 -18.15 -6.97
C ALA A 430 12.66 -18.41 -5.70
N PRO A 431 14.00 -18.51 -5.79
CA PRO A 431 14.84 -18.81 -4.63
C PRO A 431 14.78 -17.74 -3.55
N ASP A 432 14.59 -16.46 -3.90
CA ASP A 432 14.42 -15.35 -2.95
C ASP A 432 12.95 -15.09 -2.60
N GLY A 433 12.05 -15.97 -3.08
CA GLY A 433 10.61 -15.90 -2.83
C GLY A 433 9.80 -15.19 -3.92
N CYS A 434 8.51 -15.41 -3.85
CA CYS A 434 7.46 -14.72 -4.61
C CYS A 434 6.20 -14.64 -3.73
N ILE A 435 5.21 -13.85 -4.15
CA ILE A 435 4.03 -13.58 -3.32
C ILE A 435 2.73 -13.91 -4.08
N VAL A 436 1.76 -14.47 -3.37
CA VAL A 436 0.41 -14.72 -3.88
C VAL A 436 -0.63 -14.23 -2.89
N LYS A 437 -1.69 -13.58 -3.40
CA LYS A 437 -2.88 -13.20 -2.62
C LYS A 437 -3.83 -14.41 -2.53
N THR A 438 -3.66 -15.24 -1.50
CA THR A 438 -4.44 -16.48 -1.31
C THR A 438 -5.91 -16.22 -1.04
N ALA A 439 -6.26 -15.07 -0.43
CA ALA A 439 -7.65 -14.68 -0.21
C ALA A 439 -8.49 -14.60 -1.50
N GLY A 440 -7.84 -14.44 -2.65
CA GLY A 440 -8.48 -14.38 -3.98
C GLY A 440 -8.36 -15.66 -4.81
N VAL A 441 -7.73 -16.72 -4.31
CA VAL A 441 -7.54 -18.01 -5.02
C VAL A 441 -8.67 -18.97 -4.66
N ASP A 442 -9.19 -19.67 -5.67
CA ASP A 442 -10.19 -20.72 -5.46
C ASP A 442 -9.51 -21.98 -4.91
N ASP A 443 -10.16 -22.66 -3.95
CA ASP A 443 -9.61 -23.83 -3.28
C ASP A 443 -9.25 -24.98 -4.25
N SER A 444 -9.90 -25.05 -5.40
CA SER A 444 -9.65 -26.09 -6.43
C SER A 444 -8.31 -25.95 -7.15
N ILE A 445 -7.64 -24.80 -7.05
CA ILE A 445 -6.36 -24.50 -7.74
C ILE A 445 -5.25 -24.08 -6.76
N LEU A 446 -5.38 -24.35 -5.48
CA LEU A 446 -4.31 -24.15 -4.49
C LEU A 446 -3.06 -25.02 -4.79
N ILE A 447 -3.26 -26.18 -5.41
CA ILE A 447 -2.21 -27.01 -6.00
C ILE A 447 -2.44 -27.02 -7.50
N PHE A 448 -1.47 -26.53 -8.26
CA PHE A 448 -1.61 -26.36 -9.70
C PHE A 448 -0.34 -26.75 -10.44
N SER A 449 -0.48 -27.34 -11.61
CA SER A 449 0.66 -27.67 -12.46
C SER A 449 0.24 -27.61 -13.92
N GLY A 450 1.06 -26.97 -14.74
CA GLY A 450 0.75 -26.81 -16.16
C GLY A 450 1.92 -26.40 -17.02
N PRO A 451 1.75 -26.39 -18.36
CA PRO A 451 2.74 -25.92 -19.29
C PRO A 451 2.84 -24.39 -19.28
N ALA A 452 4.06 -23.86 -19.30
CA ALA A 452 4.34 -22.45 -19.40
C ALA A 452 3.92 -21.87 -20.76
N ARG A 453 3.29 -20.70 -20.75
CA ARG A 453 3.07 -19.81 -21.89
C ARG A 453 3.85 -18.52 -21.63
N VAL A 454 4.96 -18.33 -22.36
CA VAL A 454 5.97 -17.34 -22.02
C VAL A 454 5.79 -16.06 -22.81
N PHE A 455 5.71 -14.93 -22.09
CA PHE A 455 5.57 -13.59 -22.63
C PHE A 455 6.60 -12.64 -22.02
N GLU A 456 7.16 -11.75 -22.85
CA GLU A 456 8.18 -10.80 -22.44
C GLU A 456 7.63 -9.37 -22.26
N SER A 457 6.29 -9.24 -22.18
CA SER A 457 5.58 -8.01 -21.82
C SER A 457 4.14 -8.31 -21.44
N GLN A 458 3.54 -7.41 -20.62
CA GLN A 458 2.12 -7.42 -20.33
C GLN A 458 1.27 -7.42 -21.61
N ASN A 459 1.60 -6.56 -22.58
CA ASN A 459 0.81 -6.40 -23.80
C ASN A 459 0.75 -7.69 -24.63
N ALA A 460 1.86 -8.42 -24.73
CA ALA A 460 1.90 -9.70 -25.44
C ALA A 460 1.04 -10.77 -24.74
N ALA A 461 1.03 -10.79 -23.40
CA ALA A 461 0.19 -11.70 -22.63
C ALA A 461 -1.29 -11.34 -22.77
N VAL A 462 -1.64 -10.06 -22.69
CA VAL A 462 -3.02 -9.56 -22.89
C VAL A 462 -3.53 -9.94 -24.28
N GLU A 463 -2.75 -9.70 -25.34
CA GLU A 463 -3.11 -10.10 -26.69
C GLU A 463 -3.36 -11.61 -26.81
N ALA A 464 -2.51 -12.43 -26.15
CA ALA A 464 -2.67 -13.87 -26.16
C ALA A 464 -3.95 -14.34 -25.43
N ILE A 465 -4.31 -13.70 -24.32
CA ILE A 465 -5.53 -14.00 -23.57
C ILE A 465 -6.77 -13.63 -24.40
N LEU A 466 -6.82 -12.41 -24.92
CA LEU A 466 -7.96 -11.91 -25.71
C LEU A 466 -8.18 -12.68 -27.01
N SER A 467 -7.08 -13.11 -27.66
CA SER A 467 -7.14 -13.93 -28.89
C SER A 467 -7.37 -15.43 -28.62
N ASN A 468 -7.72 -15.83 -27.37
CA ASN A 468 -7.99 -17.21 -26.96
C ASN A 468 -6.82 -18.19 -27.21
N ARG A 469 -5.57 -17.72 -27.19
CA ARG A 469 -4.36 -18.56 -27.28
C ARG A 469 -4.08 -19.28 -25.95
N ILE A 470 -4.52 -18.71 -24.83
CA ILE A 470 -4.41 -19.32 -23.50
C ILE A 470 -5.55 -20.30 -23.29
N LYS A 471 -5.24 -21.46 -22.73
CA LYS A 471 -6.19 -22.57 -22.48
C LYS A 471 -6.21 -22.92 -21.00
N ALA A 472 -7.30 -23.57 -20.58
CA ALA A 472 -7.38 -24.16 -19.25
C ALA A 472 -6.20 -25.12 -19.01
N GLY A 473 -5.55 -25.00 -17.86
CA GLY A 473 -4.34 -25.74 -17.50
C GLY A 473 -3.02 -25.02 -17.80
N ASP A 474 -3.02 -23.92 -18.54
CA ASP A 474 -1.81 -23.17 -18.84
C ASP A 474 -1.31 -22.37 -17.62
N VAL A 475 0.02 -22.19 -17.53
CA VAL A 475 0.70 -21.25 -16.64
C VAL A 475 1.22 -20.08 -17.49
N VAL A 476 0.59 -18.94 -17.37
CA VAL A 476 1.01 -17.71 -18.09
C VAL A 476 2.20 -17.09 -17.38
N VAL A 477 3.36 -17.00 -18.04
CA VAL A 477 4.58 -16.42 -17.49
C VAL A 477 4.87 -15.08 -18.18
N ILE A 478 4.84 -13.99 -17.40
CA ILE A 478 5.19 -12.64 -17.88
C ILE A 478 6.50 -12.23 -17.22
N ARG A 479 7.56 -12.12 -18.00
CA ARG A 479 8.91 -11.82 -17.51
C ARG A 479 9.46 -10.52 -18.06
N TYR A 480 10.55 -10.02 -17.47
CA TYR A 480 11.15 -8.71 -17.75
C TYR A 480 10.23 -7.53 -17.43
N GLU A 481 9.34 -7.69 -16.47
CA GLU A 481 8.50 -6.63 -15.91
C GLU A 481 8.89 -6.26 -14.45
N GLY A 482 10.03 -6.76 -14.00
CA GLY A 482 10.58 -6.50 -12.67
C GLY A 482 11.17 -5.09 -12.48
N PRO A 483 11.80 -4.82 -11.32
CA PRO A 483 12.39 -3.51 -10.98
C PRO A 483 13.34 -2.99 -12.04
N LYS A 484 14.28 -3.82 -12.54
CA LYS A 484 15.26 -3.49 -13.58
C LYS A 484 14.71 -3.72 -14.97
N GLY A 485 14.07 -4.86 -15.18
CA GLY A 485 13.64 -5.33 -16.50
C GLY A 485 12.48 -4.56 -17.08
N GLY A 486 11.58 -4.04 -16.25
CA GLY A 486 10.42 -3.25 -16.64
C GLY A 486 10.78 -2.00 -17.44
N PRO A 487 11.66 -1.07 -17.02
CA PRO A 487 11.98 -0.84 -15.62
C PRO A 487 10.80 -0.23 -14.84
N GLY A 488 10.88 -0.31 -13.51
CA GLY A 488 9.84 0.29 -12.65
C GLY A 488 8.81 -0.73 -12.15
N MET A 489 9.01 -2.02 -12.42
CA MET A 489 8.19 -3.11 -11.88
C MET A 489 6.69 -2.86 -12.09
N GLN A 490 6.27 -2.81 -13.35
CA GLN A 490 4.91 -2.49 -13.77
C GLN A 490 3.87 -3.28 -12.97
N GLU A 491 2.86 -2.59 -12.45
CA GLU A 491 1.70 -3.21 -11.83
C GLU A 491 0.69 -3.62 -12.91
N MET A 492 0.24 -4.86 -12.86
CA MET A 492 -0.61 -5.44 -13.89
C MET A 492 -1.97 -5.84 -13.30
N LEU A 493 -3.06 -5.38 -13.92
CA LEU A 493 -4.42 -5.78 -13.61
C LEU A 493 -5.11 -6.43 -14.81
N TYR A 494 -4.85 -5.93 -16.02
CA TYR A 494 -5.52 -6.42 -17.24
C TYR A 494 -5.33 -7.92 -17.51
N PRO A 495 -4.13 -8.54 -17.39
CA PRO A 495 -3.98 -9.96 -17.60
C PRO A 495 -4.88 -10.80 -16.69
N THR A 496 -5.01 -10.40 -15.41
CA THR A 496 -5.82 -11.12 -14.43
C THR A 496 -7.32 -10.92 -14.67
N SER A 497 -7.73 -9.68 -14.99
CA SER A 497 -9.13 -9.35 -15.31
C SER A 497 -9.59 -10.06 -16.59
N TYR A 498 -8.76 -10.12 -17.63
CA TYR A 498 -9.10 -10.79 -18.88
C TYR A 498 -9.12 -12.31 -18.75
N LEU A 499 -8.24 -12.93 -17.97
CA LEU A 499 -8.38 -14.35 -17.63
C LEU A 499 -9.72 -14.63 -16.94
N LYS A 500 -10.15 -13.74 -16.03
CA LYS A 500 -11.44 -13.86 -15.35
C LYS A 500 -12.61 -13.72 -16.34
N SER A 501 -12.59 -12.69 -17.20
CA SER A 501 -13.67 -12.45 -18.19
C SER A 501 -13.79 -13.60 -19.22
N LYS A 502 -12.66 -14.25 -19.56
CA LYS A 502 -12.64 -15.44 -20.44
C LYS A 502 -12.98 -16.75 -19.72
N GLY A 503 -13.39 -16.72 -18.44
CA GLY A 503 -13.73 -17.91 -17.66
C GLY A 503 -12.52 -18.76 -17.23
N LEU A 504 -11.30 -18.26 -17.39
CA LEU A 504 -10.05 -18.96 -17.09
C LEU A 504 -9.50 -18.67 -15.69
N GLY A 505 -10.12 -17.79 -14.92
CA GLY A 505 -9.64 -17.36 -13.60
C GLY A 505 -9.50 -18.47 -12.54
N LYS A 506 -10.17 -19.62 -12.74
CA LYS A 506 -10.06 -20.83 -11.90
C LYS A 506 -9.38 -22.00 -12.63
N ALA A 507 -8.82 -21.77 -13.81
CA ALA A 507 -8.30 -22.83 -14.67
C ALA A 507 -6.88 -22.56 -15.16
N CYS A 508 -6.29 -21.39 -14.86
CA CYS A 508 -4.95 -21.00 -15.24
C CYS A 508 -4.22 -20.39 -14.04
N ALA A 509 -2.89 -20.47 -14.06
CA ALA A 509 -2.02 -19.70 -13.19
C ALA A 509 -1.35 -18.57 -13.98
N LEU A 510 -0.97 -17.48 -13.27
CA LEU A 510 -0.26 -16.34 -13.83
C LEU A 510 0.95 -16.03 -12.94
N ILE A 511 2.14 -15.92 -13.53
CA ILE A 511 3.41 -15.72 -12.82
C ILE A 511 4.16 -14.55 -13.44
N THR A 512 4.77 -13.68 -12.61
CA THR A 512 5.58 -12.56 -13.11
C THR A 512 6.69 -12.16 -12.14
N ASP A 513 7.78 -11.64 -12.68
CA ASP A 513 8.80 -10.88 -11.95
C ASP A 513 8.40 -9.41 -11.73
N GLY A 514 7.31 -8.97 -12.35
CA GLY A 514 6.62 -7.73 -12.04
C GLY A 514 5.70 -7.89 -10.82
N ARG A 515 4.61 -7.12 -10.79
CA ARG A 515 3.62 -7.16 -9.71
C ARG A 515 2.19 -7.11 -10.25
N PHE A 516 1.28 -7.63 -9.45
CA PHE A 516 -0.14 -7.55 -9.73
C PHE A 516 -0.82 -6.52 -8.83
N SER A 517 -1.88 -5.91 -9.35
CA SER A 517 -2.71 -4.97 -8.60
C SER A 517 -3.36 -5.64 -7.38
N GLY A 518 -3.61 -4.87 -6.32
CA GLY A 518 -4.44 -5.29 -5.19
C GLY A 518 -5.85 -5.74 -5.58
N GLY A 519 -6.34 -5.28 -6.76
CA GLY A 519 -7.59 -5.71 -7.38
C GLY A 519 -7.58 -7.09 -8.04
N THR A 520 -6.44 -7.77 -8.05
CA THR A 520 -6.28 -9.09 -8.67
C THR A 520 -7.00 -10.20 -7.91
N SER A 521 -7.61 -11.11 -8.67
CA SER A 521 -8.17 -12.38 -8.19
C SER A 521 -7.66 -13.55 -9.06
N GLY A 522 -7.80 -14.79 -8.56
CA GLY A 522 -7.26 -15.99 -9.19
C GLY A 522 -5.83 -16.30 -8.77
N LEU A 523 -5.25 -17.38 -9.32
CA LEU A 523 -3.89 -17.84 -8.99
C LEU A 523 -2.86 -16.95 -9.70
N SER A 524 -2.55 -15.79 -9.09
CA SER A 524 -1.64 -14.79 -9.62
C SER A 524 -0.47 -14.59 -8.66
N ILE A 525 0.73 -14.96 -9.11
CA ILE A 525 1.99 -15.00 -8.36
C ILE A 525 2.91 -13.91 -8.90
N GLY A 526 3.16 -12.89 -8.10
CA GLY A 526 4.04 -11.78 -8.44
C GLY A 526 5.33 -11.76 -7.66
N HIS A 527 6.17 -10.76 -7.95
CA HIS A 527 7.43 -10.50 -7.25
C HIS A 527 8.42 -11.69 -7.32
N VAL A 528 8.36 -12.50 -8.39
CA VAL A 528 9.30 -13.61 -8.55
C VAL A 528 10.74 -13.09 -8.50
N SER A 529 11.47 -13.57 -7.51
CA SER A 529 12.80 -13.05 -7.18
C SER A 529 13.84 -14.18 -7.18
N PRO A 530 15.01 -13.93 -7.79
CA PRO A 530 15.42 -12.76 -8.58
C PRO A 530 14.63 -12.60 -9.89
N GLU A 531 14.47 -11.35 -10.38
CA GLU A 531 13.81 -11.07 -11.66
C GLU A 531 14.63 -11.57 -12.87
N ALA A 532 13.99 -11.73 -14.03
CA ALA A 532 14.66 -12.18 -15.25
C ALA A 532 15.85 -11.29 -15.65
N ALA A 533 15.71 -9.96 -15.57
CA ALA A 533 16.77 -9.02 -15.92
C ALA A 533 17.97 -9.04 -14.97
N ALA A 534 17.80 -9.62 -13.77
CA ALA A 534 18.87 -9.83 -12.79
C ALA A 534 19.42 -11.28 -12.81
N GLY A 535 19.14 -12.07 -13.84
CA GLY A 535 19.62 -13.45 -13.97
C GLY A 535 18.76 -14.48 -13.23
N GLY A 536 17.55 -14.11 -12.84
CA GLY A 536 16.62 -15.01 -12.15
C GLY A 536 16.13 -16.17 -13.02
N MET A 537 15.74 -17.26 -12.36
CA MET A 537 15.30 -18.50 -12.99
C MET A 537 14.09 -18.31 -13.94
N ILE A 538 13.22 -17.36 -13.64
CA ILE A 538 12.10 -17.01 -14.51
C ILE A 538 12.55 -16.61 -15.94
N GLY A 539 13.75 -16.06 -16.08
CA GLY A 539 14.37 -15.75 -17.37
C GLY A 539 14.77 -16.98 -18.19
N LEU A 540 14.85 -18.15 -17.57
CA LEU A 540 15.21 -19.44 -18.21
C LEU A 540 14.00 -20.29 -18.60
N VAL A 541 12.78 -19.89 -18.20
CA VAL A 541 11.55 -20.61 -18.57
C VAL A 541 11.38 -20.56 -20.09
N GLU A 542 11.12 -21.70 -20.71
CA GLU A 542 10.81 -21.82 -22.12
C GLU A 542 9.34 -22.25 -22.34
N GLU A 543 8.83 -22.03 -23.54
CA GLU A 543 7.47 -22.37 -23.92
C GLU A 543 7.21 -23.87 -23.73
N GLY A 544 6.17 -24.22 -22.99
CA GLY A 544 5.78 -25.60 -22.70
C GLY A 544 6.46 -26.24 -21.50
N ASP A 545 7.42 -25.58 -20.85
CA ASP A 545 8.02 -26.07 -19.60
C ASP A 545 6.97 -26.28 -18.52
N ARG A 546 7.09 -27.39 -17.78
CA ARG A 546 6.17 -27.65 -16.67
C ARG A 546 6.52 -26.83 -15.45
N ILE A 547 5.54 -26.08 -14.93
CA ILE A 547 5.64 -25.35 -13.68
C ILE A 547 4.69 -25.99 -12.66
N GLU A 548 5.18 -26.18 -11.45
CA GLU A 548 4.46 -26.78 -10.33
C GLU A 548 4.32 -25.76 -9.21
N ILE A 549 3.09 -25.59 -8.69
CA ILE A 549 2.72 -24.62 -7.65
C ILE A 549 1.97 -25.38 -6.57
N ASP A 550 2.42 -25.26 -5.32
CA ASP A 550 1.76 -25.81 -4.15
C ASP A 550 1.69 -24.73 -3.06
N ILE A 551 0.54 -24.05 -2.95
CA ILE A 551 0.33 -22.99 -1.97
C ILE A 551 0.36 -23.53 -0.54
N PRO A 552 -0.34 -24.64 -0.20
CA PRO A 552 -0.22 -25.27 1.12
C PRO A 552 1.22 -25.60 1.53
N ALA A 553 2.01 -26.17 0.62
CA ALA A 553 3.41 -26.49 0.87
C ALA A 553 4.36 -25.27 0.77
N ARG A 554 3.86 -24.10 0.28
CA ARG A 554 4.65 -22.89 0.03
C ARG A 554 5.76 -23.10 -1.00
N THR A 555 5.50 -23.87 -2.05
CA THR A 555 6.50 -24.17 -3.07
C THR A 555 6.09 -23.74 -4.47
N ILE A 556 7.10 -23.37 -5.26
CA ILE A 556 6.98 -23.12 -6.70
C ILE A 556 8.22 -23.67 -7.42
N ALA A 557 8.02 -24.49 -8.44
CA ALA A 557 9.11 -25.16 -9.11
C ALA A 557 8.97 -25.16 -10.64
N LEU A 558 10.11 -25.00 -11.31
CA LEU A 558 10.31 -25.26 -12.72
C LEU A 558 10.84 -26.70 -12.86
N ALA A 559 10.02 -27.58 -13.44
CA ALA A 559 10.33 -29.01 -13.57
C ALA A 559 11.22 -29.27 -14.80
N VAL A 560 12.41 -28.72 -14.78
CA VAL A 560 13.46 -28.87 -15.80
C VAL A 560 14.75 -29.33 -15.11
N SER A 561 15.50 -30.22 -15.76
CA SER A 561 16.72 -30.76 -15.15
C SER A 561 17.82 -29.69 -14.96
N ASP A 562 18.63 -29.83 -13.92
CA ASP A 562 19.73 -28.90 -13.62
C ASP A 562 20.71 -28.75 -14.78
N GLY A 563 21.01 -29.83 -15.52
CA GLY A 563 21.86 -29.78 -16.67
C GLY A 563 21.31 -28.91 -17.82
N GLU A 564 20.00 -28.98 -18.06
CA GLU A 564 19.33 -28.14 -19.05
C GLU A 564 19.25 -26.67 -18.58
N LEU A 565 18.96 -26.45 -17.32
CA LEU A 565 18.96 -25.11 -16.73
C LEU A 565 20.36 -24.46 -16.79
N ALA A 566 21.42 -25.21 -16.55
CA ALA A 566 22.79 -24.72 -16.68
C ALA A 566 23.12 -24.35 -18.14
N ARG A 567 22.68 -25.17 -19.12
CA ARG A 567 22.83 -24.86 -20.54
C ARG A 567 22.09 -23.56 -20.92
N ARG A 568 20.83 -23.42 -20.52
CA ARG A 568 20.03 -22.23 -20.80
C ARG A 568 20.64 -20.99 -20.15
N ARG A 569 21.19 -21.12 -18.94
CA ARG A 569 21.89 -20.02 -18.24
C ARG A 569 23.11 -19.56 -19.01
N ALA A 570 23.98 -20.49 -19.44
CA ALA A 570 25.14 -20.16 -20.23
C ALA A 570 24.78 -19.44 -21.55
N ASP A 571 23.67 -19.85 -22.19
CA ASP A 571 23.18 -19.19 -23.40
C ASP A 571 22.68 -17.76 -23.11
N ARG A 572 21.95 -17.56 -22.01
CA ARG A 572 21.49 -16.22 -21.57
C ARG A 572 22.65 -15.32 -21.14
N ASP A 573 23.65 -15.85 -20.44
CA ASP A 573 24.86 -15.10 -20.08
C ASP A 573 25.60 -14.59 -21.34
N ALA A 574 25.65 -15.38 -22.40
CA ALA A 574 26.26 -14.98 -23.67
C ALA A 574 25.43 -13.94 -24.45
N ARG A 575 24.09 -14.02 -24.42
CA ARG A 575 23.19 -13.11 -25.18
C ARG A 575 22.74 -11.89 -24.35
N GLY A 576 22.91 -11.92 -23.04
CA GLY A 576 22.41 -10.94 -22.07
C GLY A 576 20.98 -11.21 -21.60
N TRP A 577 20.72 -10.81 -20.36
CA TRP A 577 19.44 -10.97 -19.66
C TRP A 577 18.45 -9.87 -20.04
N LYS A 578 17.92 -9.95 -21.24
CA LYS A 578 16.99 -8.96 -21.84
C LYS A 578 15.96 -9.69 -22.71
N PRO A 579 14.82 -9.04 -23.01
CA PRO A 579 13.83 -9.57 -23.95
C PRO A 579 14.46 -9.93 -25.30
N GLU A 580 13.97 -11.00 -25.93
CA GLU A 580 14.45 -11.44 -27.25
C GLU A 580 14.07 -10.46 -28.35
N LYS A 581 12.88 -9.87 -28.22
CA LYS A 581 12.38 -8.85 -29.16
C LYS A 581 12.39 -7.49 -28.50
N PRO A 582 12.80 -6.44 -29.21
CA PRO A 582 12.68 -5.07 -28.73
C PRO A 582 11.21 -4.75 -28.38
N ARG A 583 11.00 -4.14 -27.25
CA ARG A 583 9.67 -3.63 -26.84
C ARG A 583 9.48 -2.20 -27.37
N SER A 584 8.24 -1.83 -27.70
CA SER A 584 7.90 -0.51 -28.21
C SER A 584 7.95 0.61 -27.15
N ARG A 585 7.99 0.23 -25.84
CA ARG A 585 7.98 1.21 -24.73
C ARG A 585 9.22 2.12 -24.74
N LYS A 586 8.99 3.38 -24.37
CA LYS A 586 10.06 4.38 -24.22
C LYS A 586 10.52 4.45 -22.77
N VAL A 587 11.77 4.08 -22.53
CA VAL A 587 12.38 4.17 -21.19
C VAL A 587 13.06 5.54 -21.05
N SER A 588 12.50 6.40 -20.19
CA SER A 588 13.04 7.73 -19.91
C SER A 588 14.33 7.68 -19.08
N GLN A 589 15.02 8.81 -18.95
CA GLN A 589 16.19 8.93 -18.08
C GLN A 589 15.87 8.63 -16.61
N ALA A 590 14.70 9.07 -16.12
CA ALA A 590 14.26 8.79 -14.75
C ALA A 590 14.10 7.29 -14.50
N LEU A 591 13.50 6.56 -15.44
CA LEU A 591 13.33 5.10 -15.34
C LEU A 591 14.66 4.36 -15.44
N LYS A 592 15.59 4.82 -16.30
CA LYS A 592 16.95 4.26 -16.39
C LYS A 592 17.72 4.45 -15.09
N ALA A 593 17.64 5.62 -14.49
CA ALA A 593 18.26 5.92 -13.20
C ALA A 593 17.70 5.01 -12.07
N TYR A 594 16.39 4.82 -12.03
CA TYR A 594 15.79 3.88 -11.08
C TYR A 594 16.31 2.46 -11.31
N ALA A 595 16.24 1.94 -12.54
CA ALA A 595 16.66 0.57 -12.87
C ALA A 595 18.13 0.29 -12.53
N LEU A 596 19.00 1.30 -12.66
CA LEU A 596 20.44 1.16 -12.37
C LEU A 596 20.70 0.83 -10.90
N PHE A 597 19.92 1.42 -9.99
CA PHE A 597 20.09 1.26 -8.55
C PHE A 597 19.04 0.35 -7.89
N ALA A 598 18.02 -0.09 -8.62
CA ALA A 598 16.96 -0.92 -8.06
C ALA A 598 17.48 -2.27 -7.56
N THR A 599 17.03 -2.65 -6.37
CA THR A 599 17.30 -3.97 -5.79
C THR A 599 16.19 -4.97 -6.15
N SER A 600 16.28 -6.20 -5.64
CA SER A 600 15.27 -7.24 -5.80
C SER A 600 13.95 -6.85 -5.12
N ALA A 601 12.84 -7.38 -5.63
CA ALA A 601 11.53 -7.28 -4.98
C ALA A 601 11.52 -7.92 -3.58
N ALA A 602 12.33 -8.95 -3.35
CA ALA A 602 12.49 -9.58 -2.04
C ALA A 602 13.08 -8.64 -0.96
N THR A 603 13.68 -7.52 -1.38
CA THR A 603 14.18 -6.46 -0.50
C THR A 603 13.43 -5.12 -0.70
N GLY A 604 12.22 -5.17 -1.25
CA GLY A 604 11.36 -4.00 -1.44
C GLY A 604 11.60 -3.20 -2.72
N ALA A 605 12.47 -3.67 -3.62
CA ALA A 605 12.83 -2.98 -4.87
C ALA A 605 13.27 -1.52 -4.65
N VAL A 606 13.98 -1.28 -3.55
CA VAL A 606 14.55 0.04 -3.20
C VAL A 606 15.76 0.35 -4.06
N ARG A 607 16.11 1.62 -4.17
CA ARG A 607 17.40 2.02 -4.74
C ARG A 607 18.48 1.83 -3.68
N ARG A 608 19.58 1.19 -4.06
CA ARG A 608 20.78 1.08 -3.23
C ARG A 608 21.99 1.51 -4.04
N LEU A 609 22.81 2.37 -3.46
CA LEU A 609 24.09 2.71 -4.06
C LEU A 609 25.00 1.48 -4.02
N PRO A 610 25.89 1.28 -5.02
CA PRO A 610 26.95 0.30 -4.92
C PRO A 610 27.78 0.59 -3.65
N GLU A 611 28.16 -0.46 -2.93
CA GLU A 611 29.14 -0.33 -1.86
C GLU A 611 30.47 0.12 -2.47
N GLU A 612 31.12 1.15 -1.87
CA GLU A 612 32.41 1.65 -2.28
C GLU A 612 33.53 0.61 -2.07
#